data_6d5aa0a03f2ca0651f07a2263c590d4e
#
_entry.id   6d5aa0a03f2ca0651f07a2263c590d4e
#
_cell.length_a   1.000
_cell.length_b   1.000
_cell.length_c   1.000
_cell.angle_alpha   90.00
_cell.angle_beta   90.00
_cell.angle_gamma   90.00
#
_symmetry.space_group_name_H-M   'P 1'
#
loop_
_entity.id
_entity.type
_entity.pdbx_description
1 polymer ?
#
loop_
_entity_poly.entity_id
_entity_poly.type
_entity_poly.pdbx_seq_one_letter_code
_entity_poly.pdbx_strand_id
1 'polypeptide(L)'
;MENKSRLSSVYLLFVFLVLYAPILFLMYYSFNSGGTMHGFEGFTLEWYMEVFQDTRLIIIVINTLVIALLSAAIATMIGIMGALAIERMQRRRVKNALLSLNNVLIVNPDVIIGASFLILFTIAGIKLGFVSVLLSHIAFSIPITVLMILPRLQEMSPTLVDAALDLGASRRDVLTKVILPFIKPGIFSGFFMALTYSLDDFAVTFFVTGSGYSTLSVEIYSRARQGVALSINALSTLIFLFTVLLVIGYYFINRRYNQTSMQKVARVKESAAEAGVQQ
;
A
#
# COMPACT_ATOMS: atom_id res chain seq x y z
N MET A 1 -6.33 39.27 0.31
CA MET A 1 -6.34 37.79 0.30
C MET A 1 -5.04 37.15 -0.21
N GLU A 2 -4.24 37.83 -1.02
CA GLU A 2 -2.96 37.32 -1.59
C GLU A 2 -1.85 37.01 -0.56
N ASN A 3 -1.79 37.77 0.52
CA ASN A 3 -0.71 37.60 1.51
C ASN A 3 -0.86 36.33 2.36
N LYS A 4 -2.10 35.83 2.57
CA LYS A 4 -2.36 34.55 3.25
C LYS A 4 -1.95 33.35 2.40
N SER A 5 -2.03 33.45 1.06
CA SER A 5 -1.64 32.35 0.16
C SER A 5 -0.11 32.17 0.09
N ARG A 6 0.65 33.26 0.14
CA ARG A 6 2.12 33.22 0.14
C ARG A 6 2.68 32.63 1.43
N LEU A 7 2.14 33.04 2.57
CA LEU A 7 2.55 32.49 3.88
C LEU A 7 2.24 31.00 3.98
N SER A 8 1.09 30.57 3.50
CA SER A 8 0.70 29.16 3.43
C SER A 8 1.63 28.35 2.51
N SER A 9 2.02 28.90 1.35
CA SER A 9 2.93 28.23 0.43
C SER A 9 4.36 28.11 1.01
N VAL A 10 4.85 29.15 1.68
CA VAL A 10 6.15 29.12 2.36
C VAL A 10 6.16 28.11 3.50
N TYR A 11 5.09 28.08 4.30
CA TYR A 11 4.93 27.08 5.36
C TYR A 11 4.92 25.64 4.80
N LEU A 12 4.15 25.39 3.75
CA LEU A 12 4.12 24.07 3.10
C LEU A 12 5.50 23.68 2.55
N LEU A 13 6.19 24.60 1.88
CA LEU A 13 7.55 24.36 1.37
C LEU A 13 8.51 24.00 2.51
N PHE A 14 8.46 24.72 3.62
CA PHE A 14 9.27 24.43 4.79
C PHE A 14 8.98 23.06 5.38
N VAL A 15 7.69 22.70 5.55
CA VAL A 15 7.30 21.38 6.04
C VAL A 15 7.80 20.28 5.10
N PHE A 16 7.65 20.43 3.79
CA PHE A 16 8.18 19.45 2.83
C PHE A 16 9.70 19.36 2.88
N LEU A 17 10.42 20.48 2.97
CA LEU A 17 11.87 20.46 3.12
C LEU A 17 12.31 19.68 4.35
N VAL A 18 11.68 19.90 5.50
CA VAL A 18 12.00 19.17 6.74
C VAL A 18 11.69 17.68 6.62
N LEU A 19 10.55 17.32 6.01
CA LEU A 19 10.16 15.91 5.81
C LEU A 19 11.08 15.16 4.84
N TYR A 20 11.51 15.82 3.77
CA TYR A 20 12.37 15.18 2.76
C TYR A 20 13.87 15.34 3.03
N ALA A 21 14.27 16.23 3.96
CA ALA A 21 15.67 16.45 4.30
C ALA A 21 16.46 15.17 4.61
N PRO A 22 15.96 14.22 5.43
CA PRO A 22 16.67 12.97 5.70
C PRO A 22 16.92 12.15 4.43
N ILE A 23 15.91 12.07 3.53
CA ILE A 23 16.03 11.33 2.27
C ILE A 23 17.04 12.01 1.35
N LEU A 24 16.97 13.34 1.22
CA LEU A 24 17.91 14.13 0.42
C LEU A 24 19.34 14.00 0.97
N PHE A 25 19.49 13.92 2.28
CA PHE A 25 20.79 13.67 2.92
C PHE A 25 21.36 12.30 2.54
N LEU A 26 20.56 11.22 2.61
CA LEU A 26 20.98 9.89 2.16
C LEU A 26 21.32 9.89 0.67
N MET A 27 20.51 10.57 -0.17
CA MET A 27 20.78 10.72 -1.61
C MET A 27 22.10 11.45 -1.86
N TYR A 28 22.40 12.52 -1.13
CA TYR A 28 23.65 13.26 -1.26
C TYR A 28 24.86 12.36 -0.96
N TYR A 29 24.82 11.62 0.16
CA TYR A 29 25.92 10.72 0.54
C TYR A 29 25.99 9.43 -0.27
N SER A 30 24.94 9.07 -1.03
CA SER A 30 24.99 7.91 -1.95
C SER A 30 26.01 8.11 -3.09
N PHE A 31 26.42 9.34 -3.34
CA PHE A 31 27.45 9.69 -4.35
C PHE A 31 28.83 9.94 -3.72
N ASN A 32 29.02 9.77 -2.42
CA ASN A 32 30.27 10.06 -1.75
C ASN A 32 31.30 8.94 -1.93
N SER A 33 32.50 9.27 -2.43
CA SER A 33 33.60 8.32 -2.60
C SER A 33 34.31 7.95 -1.30
N GLY A 34 34.12 8.72 -0.21
CA GLY A 34 34.85 8.54 1.06
C GLY A 34 34.39 7.37 1.93
N GLY A 35 33.40 6.57 1.50
CA GLY A 35 32.97 5.37 2.23
C GLY A 35 32.18 5.65 3.52
N THR A 36 32.06 6.91 3.96
CA THR A 36 31.40 7.31 5.21
C THR A 36 30.47 8.52 4.99
N MET A 37 29.61 8.83 5.97
CA MET A 37 28.76 10.01 5.98
C MET A 37 29.35 11.18 6.81
N HIS A 38 30.62 11.13 7.21
CA HIS A 38 31.24 12.18 8.02
C HIS A 38 31.79 13.36 7.19
N GLY A 39 31.93 13.19 5.89
CA GLY A 39 32.38 14.24 4.97
C GLY A 39 32.18 13.80 3.52
N PHE A 40 32.07 14.77 2.61
CA PHE A 40 32.00 14.49 1.18
C PHE A 40 33.39 14.62 0.57
N GLU A 41 33.98 13.50 0.16
CA GLU A 41 35.35 13.42 -0.33
C GLU A 41 35.46 13.46 -1.86
N GLY A 42 34.37 13.12 -2.56
CA GLY A 42 34.34 13.13 -4.01
C GLY A 42 33.09 12.46 -4.56
N PHE A 43 32.86 12.58 -5.86
CA PHE A 43 31.71 11.98 -6.54
C PHE A 43 32.05 10.58 -7.05
N THR A 44 31.20 9.58 -6.76
CA THR A 44 31.30 8.22 -7.29
C THR A 44 29.92 7.62 -7.58
N LEU A 45 29.86 6.66 -8.50
CA LEU A 45 28.71 5.81 -8.77
C LEU A 45 28.97 4.34 -8.35
N GLU A 46 30.06 4.08 -7.66
CA GLU A 46 30.52 2.74 -7.28
C GLU A 46 29.46 2.01 -6.43
N TRP A 47 28.83 2.71 -5.49
CA TRP A 47 27.79 2.14 -4.62
C TRP A 47 26.56 1.67 -5.41
N TYR A 48 26.24 2.33 -6.52
CA TYR A 48 25.16 1.88 -7.40
C TYR A 48 25.53 0.61 -8.16
N MET A 49 26.79 0.51 -8.61
CA MET A 49 27.27 -0.72 -9.23
C MET A 49 27.31 -1.89 -8.23
N GLU A 50 27.74 -1.64 -6.98
CA GLU A 50 27.73 -2.62 -5.90
C GLU A 50 26.30 -3.14 -5.65
N VAL A 51 25.28 -2.26 -5.59
CA VAL A 51 23.88 -2.68 -5.44
C VAL A 51 23.44 -3.64 -6.53
N PHE A 52 23.79 -3.38 -7.79
CA PHE A 52 23.43 -4.26 -8.92
C PHE A 52 24.25 -5.55 -8.98
N GLN A 53 25.41 -5.59 -8.37
CA GLN A 53 26.26 -6.78 -8.29
C GLN A 53 25.97 -7.64 -7.06
N ASP A 54 25.33 -7.09 -6.02
CA ASP A 54 24.93 -7.83 -4.81
C ASP A 54 23.70 -8.71 -5.11
N THR A 55 23.96 -9.93 -5.58
CA THR A 55 22.92 -10.93 -5.87
C THR A 55 22.02 -11.19 -4.66
N ARG A 56 22.57 -11.16 -3.43
CA ARG A 56 21.78 -11.36 -2.20
C ARG A 56 20.77 -10.22 -2.03
N LEU A 57 21.18 -9.00 -2.26
CA LEU A 57 20.31 -7.82 -2.15
C LEU A 57 19.18 -7.86 -3.18
N ILE A 58 19.49 -8.26 -4.42
CA ILE A 58 18.49 -8.44 -5.49
C ILE A 58 17.45 -9.49 -5.08
N ILE A 59 17.89 -10.63 -4.55
CA ILE A 59 16.97 -11.68 -4.06
C ILE A 59 16.08 -11.15 -2.94
N ILE A 60 16.62 -10.37 -2.01
CA ILE A 60 15.85 -9.75 -0.91
C ILE A 60 14.79 -8.79 -1.43
N VAL A 61 15.12 -7.96 -2.42
CA VAL A 61 14.14 -7.07 -3.07
C VAL A 61 13.03 -7.89 -3.74
N ILE A 62 13.36 -8.94 -4.47
CA ILE A 62 12.38 -9.83 -5.10
C ILE A 62 11.51 -10.51 -4.03
N ASN A 63 12.10 -11.02 -2.96
CA ASN A 63 11.37 -11.63 -1.85
C ASN A 63 10.34 -10.66 -1.24
N THR A 64 10.75 -9.40 -1.03
CA THR A 64 9.88 -8.36 -0.48
C THR A 64 8.70 -8.10 -1.41
N LEU A 65 8.94 -7.96 -2.72
CA LEU A 65 7.88 -7.75 -3.70
C LEU A 65 6.93 -8.95 -3.79
N VAL A 66 7.46 -10.17 -3.78
CA VAL A 66 6.67 -11.40 -3.84
C VAL A 66 5.76 -11.52 -2.60
N ILE A 67 6.32 -11.33 -1.39
CA ILE A 67 5.53 -11.35 -0.15
C ILE A 67 4.44 -10.28 -0.19
N ALA A 68 4.79 -9.05 -0.54
CA ALA A 68 3.86 -7.95 -0.54
C ALA A 68 2.70 -8.16 -1.52
N LEU A 69 2.99 -8.60 -2.74
CA LEU A 69 1.97 -8.87 -3.75
C LEU A 69 1.07 -10.05 -3.36
N LEU A 70 1.66 -11.16 -2.90
CA LEU A 70 0.90 -12.35 -2.51
C LEU A 70 0.04 -12.08 -1.29
N SER A 71 0.61 -11.48 -0.24
CA SER A 71 -0.14 -11.18 0.99
C SER A 71 -1.27 -10.19 0.72
N ALA A 72 -1.01 -9.10 -0.03
CA ALA A 72 -2.04 -8.13 -0.38
C ALA A 72 -3.15 -8.74 -1.22
N ALA A 73 -2.83 -9.59 -2.21
CA ALA A 73 -3.84 -10.25 -3.02
C ALA A 73 -4.72 -11.19 -2.19
N ILE A 74 -4.11 -12.07 -1.38
CA ILE A 74 -4.84 -13.01 -0.54
C ILE A 74 -5.64 -12.29 0.55
N ALA A 75 -5.04 -11.30 1.23
CA ALA A 75 -5.72 -10.51 2.25
C ALA A 75 -6.90 -9.73 1.67
N THR A 76 -6.78 -9.20 0.45
CA THR A 76 -7.89 -8.50 -0.23
C THR A 76 -9.03 -9.47 -0.56
N MET A 77 -8.73 -10.66 -1.04
CA MET A 77 -9.77 -11.68 -1.28
C MET A 77 -10.52 -12.06 0.00
N ILE A 78 -9.79 -12.29 1.09
CA ILE A 78 -10.38 -12.59 2.40
C ILE A 78 -11.14 -11.37 2.94
N GLY A 79 -10.58 -10.17 2.79
CA GLY A 79 -11.18 -8.91 3.20
C GLY A 79 -12.50 -8.60 2.50
N ILE A 80 -12.62 -8.90 1.19
CA ILE A 80 -13.89 -8.81 0.46
C ILE A 80 -14.95 -9.73 1.09
N MET A 81 -14.59 -11.00 1.33
CA MET A 81 -15.51 -11.95 1.97
C MET A 81 -15.88 -11.51 3.38
N GLY A 82 -14.91 -11.04 4.16
CA GLY A 82 -15.11 -10.52 5.50
C GLY A 82 -16.04 -9.31 5.54
N ALA A 83 -15.80 -8.32 4.68
CA ALA A 83 -16.64 -7.12 4.57
C ALA A 83 -18.07 -7.45 4.16
N LEU A 84 -18.26 -8.35 3.17
CA LEU A 84 -19.58 -8.83 2.76
C LEU A 84 -20.32 -9.58 3.88
N ALA A 85 -19.60 -10.42 4.64
CA ALA A 85 -20.17 -11.15 5.78
C ALA A 85 -20.59 -10.19 6.89
N ILE A 86 -19.74 -9.23 7.24
CA ILE A 86 -20.01 -8.23 8.28
C ILE A 86 -21.22 -7.36 7.89
N GLU A 87 -21.30 -6.91 6.62
CA GLU A 87 -22.41 -6.07 6.18
C GLU A 87 -23.75 -6.79 6.20
N ARG A 88 -23.79 -8.06 5.81
CA ARG A 88 -25.02 -8.89 5.83
C ARG A 88 -25.47 -9.32 7.22
N MET A 89 -24.64 -9.05 8.25
CA MET A 89 -24.94 -9.54 9.61
C MET A 89 -26.05 -8.74 10.27
N GLN A 90 -27.17 -9.39 10.56
CA GLN A 90 -28.34 -8.76 11.20
C GLN A 90 -28.15 -8.57 12.72
N ARG A 91 -27.38 -9.44 13.39
CA ARG A 91 -27.14 -9.36 14.83
C ARG A 91 -26.12 -8.26 15.14
N ARG A 92 -26.60 -7.08 15.53
CA ARG A 92 -25.76 -5.90 15.83
C ARG A 92 -24.63 -6.16 16.82
N ARG A 93 -24.87 -6.99 17.85
CA ARG A 93 -23.82 -7.35 18.83
C ARG A 93 -22.66 -8.12 18.19
N VAL A 94 -22.97 -9.07 17.32
CA VAL A 94 -21.95 -9.88 16.61
C VAL A 94 -21.21 -9.01 15.58
N LYS A 95 -21.94 -8.17 14.82
CA LYS A 95 -21.34 -7.21 13.90
C LYS A 95 -20.33 -6.31 14.62
N ASN A 96 -20.72 -5.71 15.75
CA ASN A 96 -19.84 -4.85 16.54
C ASN A 96 -18.64 -5.60 17.10
N ALA A 97 -18.83 -6.84 17.60
CA ALA A 97 -17.72 -7.66 18.09
C ALA A 97 -16.70 -7.99 17.01
N LEU A 98 -17.15 -8.35 15.80
CA LEU A 98 -16.27 -8.61 14.66
C LEU A 98 -15.52 -7.34 14.22
N LEU A 99 -16.17 -6.18 14.20
CA LEU A 99 -15.52 -4.91 13.91
C LEU A 99 -14.49 -4.54 14.99
N SER A 100 -14.79 -4.77 16.25
CA SER A 100 -13.85 -4.56 17.35
C SER A 100 -12.63 -5.47 17.22
N LEU A 101 -12.84 -6.76 16.93
CA LEU A 101 -11.74 -7.71 16.70
C LEU A 101 -10.89 -7.33 15.49
N ASN A 102 -11.53 -6.87 14.41
CA ASN A 102 -10.84 -6.36 13.22
C ASN A 102 -9.92 -5.18 13.58
N ASN A 103 -10.41 -4.26 14.42
CA ASN A 103 -9.66 -3.06 14.79
C ASN A 103 -8.54 -3.34 15.80
N VAL A 104 -8.61 -4.43 16.57
CA VAL A 104 -7.56 -4.79 17.53
C VAL A 104 -6.19 -4.91 16.88
N LEU A 105 -6.10 -5.54 15.71
CA LEU A 105 -4.82 -5.69 14.99
C LEU A 105 -4.29 -4.35 14.43
N ILE A 106 -5.18 -3.40 14.13
CA ILE A 106 -4.78 -2.08 13.61
C ILE A 106 -4.25 -1.16 14.73
N VAL A 107 -4.76 -1.33 15.95
CA VAL A 107 -4.41 -0.46 17.10
C VAL A 107 -3.21 -0.99 17.89
N ASN A 108 -2.97 -2.31 17.82
CA ASN A 108 -1.85 -2.91 18.57
C ASN A 108 -0.50 -2.55 17.95
N PRO A 109 0.54 -2.32 18.78
CA PRO A 109 1.90 -2.13 18.29
C PRO A 109 2.39 -3.35 17.50
N ASP A 110 2.99 -3.12 16.33
CA ASP A 110 3.46 -4.18 15.42
C ASP A 110 4.47 -5.13 16.07
N VAL A 111 5.29 -4.63 17.02
CA VAL A 111 6.23 -5.45 17.81
C VAL A 111 5.49 -6.51 18.64
N ILE A 112 4.33 -6.18 19.23
CA ILE A 112 3.52 -7.12 20.00
C ILE A 112 2.91 -8.16 19.06
N ILE A 113 2.42 -7.73 17.89
CA ILE A 113 1.88 -8.62 16.86
C ILE A 113 2.96 -9.60 16.40
N GLY A 114 4.15 -9.11 16.07
CA GLY A 114 5.27 -9.92 15.63
C GLY A 114 5.73 -10.94 16.67
N ALA A 115 5.87 -10.52 17.94
CA ALA A 115 6.21 -11.42 19.03
C ALA A 115 5.13 -12.49 19.26
N SER A 116 3.86 -12.13 19.13
CA SER A 116 2.74 -13.06 19.24
C SER A 116 2.75 -14.11 18.12
N PHE A 117 3.03 -13.71 16.88
CA PHE A 117 3.17 -14.65 15.77
C PHE A 117 4.38 -15.56 15.94
N LEU A 118 5.52 -15.06 16.43
CA LEU A 118 6.68 -15.89 16.74
C LEU A 118 6.33 -17.01 17.72
N ILE A 119 5.64 -16.66 18.83
CA ILE A 119 5.19 -17.63 19.83
C ILE A 119 4.22 -18.64 19.21
N LEU A 120 3.21 -18.14 18.48
CA LEU A 120 2.22 -18.98 17.81
C LEU A 120 2.88 -19.99 16.85
N PHE A 121 3.77 -19.54 15.99
CA PHE A 121 4.42 -20.40 15.01
C PHE A 121 5.37 -21.41 15.66
N THR A 122 6.06 -21.00 16.74
CA THR A 122 6.90 -21.92 17.52
C THR A 122 6.08 -23.04 18.15
N ILE A 123 4.94 -22.71 18.79
CA ILE A 123 4.06 -23.71 19.40
C ILE A 123 3.41 -24.60 18.32
N ALA A 124 3.03 -24.02 17.18
CA ALA A 124 2.41 -24.76 16.08
C ALA A 124 3.43 -25.59 15.25
N GLY A 125 4.74 -25.51 15.55
CA GLY A 125 5.78 -26.22 14.82
C GLY A 125 5.99 -25.69 13.38
N ILE A 126 5.55 -24.46 13.08
CA ILE A 126 5.75 -23.81 11.77
C ILE A 126 7.16 -23.25 11.72
N LYS A 127 7.94 -23.71 10.74
CA LYS A 127 9.29 -23.19 10.52
C LYS A 127 9.23 -21.71 10.11
N LEU A 128 10.08 -20.90 10.76
CA LEU A 128 10.24 -19.50 10.40
C LEU A 128 10.90 -19.35 9.03
N GLY A 129 10.43 -18.40 8.22
CA GLY A 129 10.90 -18.14 6.86
C GLY A 129 9.77 -17.61 5.97
N PHE A 130 9.78 -17.94 4.70
CA PHE A 130 8.80 -17.45 3.72
C PHE A 130 7.34 -17.68 4.16
N VAL A 131 6.99 -18.88 4.63
CA VAL A 131 5.60 -19.22 4.99
C VAL A 131 5.12 -18.45 6.21
N SER A 132 5.93 -18.36 7.27
CA SER A 132 5.57 -17.60 8.48
C SER A 132 5.43 -16.11 8.18
N VAL A 133 6.32 -15.54 7.37
CA VAL A 133 6.22 -14.14 6.92
C VAL A 133 4.94 -13.94 6.10
N LEU A 134 4.67 -14.80 5.11
CA LEU A 134 3.46 -14.69 4.28
C LEU A 134 2.18 -14.77 5.11
N LEU A 135 2.08 -15.73 6.02
CA LEU A 135 0.90 -15.89 6.88
C LEU A 135 0.68 -14.68 7.79
N SER A 136 1.75 -14.15 8.38
CA SER A 136 1.69 -12.95 9.22
C SER A 136 1.23 -11.74 8.42
N HIS A 137 1.80 -11.53 7.22
CA HIS A 137 1.45 -10.42 6.33
C HIS A 137 0.00 -10.50 5.85
N ILE A 138 -0.51 -11.70 5.54
CA ILE A 138 -1.93 -11.90 5.25
C ILE A 138 -2.77 -11.51 6.46
N ALA A 139 -2.42 -12.03 7.65
CA ALA A 139 -3.22 -11.85 8.85
C ALA A 139 -3.38 -10.38 9.26
N PHE A 140 -2.29 -9.59 9.29
CA PHE A 140 -2.40 -8.18 9.66
C PHE A 140 -2.95 -7.29 8.52
N SER A 141 -2.88 -7.74 7.26
CA SER A 141 -3.42 -6.99 6.13
C SER A 141 -4.94 -7.14 5.96
N ILE A 142 -5.55 -8.26 6.43
CA ILE A 142 -7.01 -8.47 6.34
C ILE A 142 -7.80 -7.32 6.98
N PRO A 143 -7.51 -6.87 8.21
CA PRO A 143 -8.22 -5.77 8.84
C PRO A 143 -8.22 -4.48 8.03
N ILE A 144 -7.09 -4.15 7.41
CA ILE A 144 -6.93 -2.95 6.59
C ILE A 144 -7.81 -3.05 5.34
N THR A 145 -7.83 -4.21 4.69
CA THR A 145 -8.67 -4.42 3.50
C THR A 145 -10.15 -4.34 3.82
N VAL A 146 -10.59 -4.93 4.95
CA VAL A 146 -11.98 -4.80 5.43
C VAL A 146 -12.33 -3.34 5.70
N LEU A 147 -11.44 -2.58 6.35
CA LEU A 147 -11.64 -1.16 6.66
C LEU A 147 -11.82 -0.30 5.40
N MET A 148 -11.16 -0.64 4.29
CA MET A 148 -11.28 0.09 3.02
C MET A 148 -12.53 -0.32 2.22
N ILE A 149 -12.95 -1.57 2.32
CA ILE A 149 -14.06 -2.12 1.51
C ILE A 149 -15.42 -1.87 2.18
N LEU A 150 -15.52 -2.03 3.50
CA LEU A 150 -16.78 -1.97 4.23
C LEU A 150 -17.53 -0.64 4.07
N PRO A 151 -16.90 0.54 4.14
CA PRO A 151 -17.59 1.81 3.93
C PRO A 151 -18.21 1.90 2.53
N ARG A 152 -17.55 1.37 1.50
CA ARG A 152 -18.09 1.34 0.14
C ARG A 152 -19.32 0.46 0.03
N LEU A 153 -19.36 -0.66 0.75
CA LEU A 153 -20.56 -1.50 0.84
C LEU A 153 -21.73 -0.74 1.51
N GLN A 154 -21.42 0.03 2.55
CA GLN A 154 -22.43 0.80 3.32
C GLN A 154 -22.98 2.01 2.55
N GLU A 155 -22.22 2.55 1.60
CA GLU A 155 -22.68 3.61 0.70
C GLU A 155 -23.67 3.10 -0.37
N MET A 156 -23.71 1.78 -0.61
CA MET A 156 -24.57 1.20 -1.63
C MET A 156 -26.04 1.19 -1.18
N SER A 157 -26.94 1.78 -2.01
CA SER A 157 -28.37 1.71 -1.71
C SER A 157 -28.87 0.27 -1.78
N PRO A 158 -29.61 -0.20 -0.75
CA PRO A 158 -30.25 -1.52 -0.78
C PRO A 158 -31.17 -1.71 -2.00
N THR A 159 -31.79 -0.63 -2.46
CA THR A 159 -32.71 -0.65 -3.62
C THR A 159 -32.05 -1.14 -4.91
N LEU A 160 -30.71 -0.99 -5.06
CA LEU A 160 -29.98 -1.52 -6.21
C LEU A 160 -29.97 -3.05 -6.25
N VAL A 161 -29.86 -3.66 -5.07
CA VAL A 161 -29.88 -5.13 -4.93
C VAL A 161 -31.31 -5.64 -5.17
N ASP A 162 -32.31 -4.98 -4.58
CA ASP A 162 -33.72 -5.37 -4.71
C ASP A 162 -34.19 -5.24 -6.18
N ALA A 163 -33.90 -4.13 -6.84
CA ALA A 163 -34.23 -3.94 -8.26
C ALA A 163 -33.59 -4.98 -9.17
N ALA A 164 -32.34 -5.38 -8.90
CA ALA A 164 -31.69 -6.45 -9.68
C ALA A 164 -32.38 -7.81 -9.47
N LEU A 165 -32.82 -8.12 -8.24
CA LEU A 165 -33.57 -9.35 -7.93
C LEU A 165 -34.95 -9.34 -8.58
N ASP A 166 -35.65 -8.20 -8.56
CA ASP A 166 -36.97 -8.03 -9.21
C ASP A 166 -36.90 -8.23 -10.74
N LEU A 167 -35.74 -7.86 -11.33
CA LEU A 167 -35.46 -8.13 -12.76
C LEU A 167 -35.02 -9.59 -13.02
N GLY A 168 -35.09 -10.48 -12.02
CA GLY A 168 -34.78 -11.91 -12.17
C GLY A 168 -33.28 -12.25 -12.08
N ALA A 169 -32.43 -11.33 -11.61
CA ALA A 169 -31.01 -11.63 -11.45
C ALA A 169 -30.79 -12.70 -10.37
N SER A 170 -29.91 -13.65 -10.63
CA SER A 170 -29.47 -14.60 -9.61
C SER A 170 -28.61 -13.93 -8.55
N ARG A 171 -28.48 -14.54 -7.35
CA ARG A 171 -27.60 -14.03 -6.30
C ARG A 171 -26.15 -13.88 -6.76
N ARG A 172 -25.68 -14.72 -7.69
CA ARG A 172 -24.35 -14.59 -8.30
C ARG A 172 -24.27 -13.39 -9.23
N ASP A 173 -25.32 -13.14 -10.02
CA ASP A 173 -25.37 -11.96 -10.89
C ASP A 173 -25.37 -10.67 -10.07
N VAL A 174 -26.16 -10.61 -9.00
CA VAL A 174 -26.15 -9.47 -8.08
C VAL A 174 -24.73 -9.24 -7.49
N LEU A 175 -24.05 -10.29 -7.03
CA LEU A 175 -22.70 -10.16 -6.51
C LEU A 175 -21.72 -9.66 -7.57
N THR A 176 -21.71 -10.31 -8.75
CA THR A 176 -20.66 -10.06 -9.76
C THR A 176 -20.93 -8.84 -10.63
N LYS A 177 -22.21 -8.51 -10.88
CA LYS A 177 -22.63 -7.43 -11.80
C LYS A 177 -23.07 -6.15 -11.10
N VAL A 178 -23.42 -6.22 -9.79
CA VAL A 178 -23.89 -5.07 -9.02
C VAL A 178 -22.91 -4.75 -7.88
N ILE A 179 -22.72 -5.67 -6.93
CA ILE A 179 -21.96 -5.41 -5.72
C ILE A 179 -20.47 -5.23 -6.01
N LEU A 180 -19.81 -6.22 -6.64
CA LEU A 180 -18.36 -6.15 -6.89
C LEU A 180 -17.96 -4.94 -7.75
N PRO A 181 -18.67 -4.57 -8.85
CA PRO A 181 -18.37 -3.36 -9.59
C PRO A 181 -18.55 -2.08 -8.77
N PHE A 182 -19.56 -2.02 -7.90
CA PHE A 182 -19.81 -0.86 -7.04
C PHE A 182 -18.67 -0.66 -6.03
N ILE A 183 -18.23 -1.73 -5.36
CA ILE A 183 -17.16 -1.66 -4.34
C ILE A 183 -15.75 -1.70 -4.93
N LYS A 184 -15.60 -1.80 -6.25
CA LYS A 184 -14.29 -1.87 -6.93
C LYS A 184 -13.29 -0.81 -6.47
N PRO A 185 -13.65 0.48 -6.27
CA PRO A 185 -12.72 1.47 -5.70
C PRO A 185 -12.23 1.11 -4.31
N GLY A 186 -13.10 0.58 -3.45
CA GLY A 186 -12.73 0.09 -2.11
C GLY A 186 -11.79 -1.11 -2.15
N ILE A 187 -12.01 -2.04 -3.09
CA ILE A 187 -11.14 -3.20 -3.32
C ILE A 187 -9.73 -2.73 -3.72
N PHE A 188 -9.62 -1.82 -4.68
CA PHE A 188 -8.32 -1.27 -5.07
C PHE A 188 -7.63 -0.52 -3.93
N SER A 189 -8.37 0.32 -3.20
CA SER A 189 -7.82 1.00 -2.02
C SER A 189 -7.32 0.01 -0.97
N GLY A 190 -8.09 -1.04 -0.68
CA GLY A 190 -7.72 -2.10 0.25
C GLY A 190 -6.48 -2.86 -0.18
N PHE A 191 -6.40 -3.24 -1.46
CA PHE A 191 -5.24 -3.91 -2.03
C PHE A 191 -3.96 -3.04 -1.92
N PHE A 192 -4.02 -1.79 -2.34
CA PHE A 192 -2.86 -0.91 -2.30
C PHE A 192 -2.44 -0.55 -0.88
N MET A 193 -3.38 -0.40 0.05
CA MET A 193 -3.05 -0.21 1.47
C MET A 193 -2.37 -1.45 2.06
N ALA A 194 -2.89 -2.65 1.78
CA ALA A 194 -2.28 -3.90 2.22
C ALA A 194 -0.89 -4.10 1.60
N LEU A 195 -0.74 -3.77 0.31
CA LEU A 195 0.55 -3.82 -0.39
C LEU A 195 1.59 -2.89 0.26
N THR A 196 1.21 -1.64 0.50
CA THR A 196 2.09 -0.64 1.12
C THR A 196 2.48 -1.08 2.53
N TYR A 197 1.51 -1.54 3.33
CA TYR A 197 1.75 -1.99 4.69
C TYR A 197 2.68 -3.21 4.75
N SER A 198 2.52 -4.14 3.80
CA SER A 198 3.41 -5.30 3.68
C SER A 198 4.81 -4.97 3.19
N LEU A 199 4.97 -3.98 2.29
CA LEU A 199 6.28 -3.52 1.79
C LEU A 199 7.10 -2.82 2.88
N ASP A 200 6.44 -2.06 3.74
CA ASP A 200 7.07 -1.24 4.78
C ASP A 200 7.28 -2.00 6.10
N ASP A 201 6.65 -3.18 6.27
CA ASP A 201 6.73 -3.90 7.52
C ASP A 201 8.16 -4.36 7.84
N PHE A 202 8.64 -3.90 8.98
CA PHE A 202 9.88 -4.35 9.61
C PHE A 202 9.58 -5.20 10.85
N ALA A 203 8.67 -4.71 11.71
CA ALA A 203 8.54 -5.21 13.05
C ALA A 203 8.04 -6.65 13.09
N VAL A 204 6.96 -6.96 12.40
CA VAL A 204 6.42 -8.34 12.35
C VAL A 204 7.41 -9.26 11.65
N THR A 205 7.92 -8.85 10.48
CA THR A 205 8.86 -9.66 9.69
C THR A 205 10.10 -10.01 10.50
N PHE A 206 10.67 -9.07 11.26
CA PHE A 206 11.86 -9.29 12.07
C PHE A 206 11.72 -10.47 13.04
N PHE A 207 10.53 -10.64 13.63
CA PHE A 207 10.26 -11.76 14.54
C PHE A 207 10.02 -13.09 13.84
N VAL A 208 9.44 -13.09 12.64
CA VAL A 208 8.98 -14.32 11.99
C VAL A 208 9.78 -14.76 10.78
N THR A 209 10.82 -13.99 10.39
CA THR A 209 11.61 -14.29 9.18
C THR A 209 12.54 -15.49 9.33
N GLY A 210 13.05 -15.77 10.55
CA GLY A 210 13.98 -16.86 10.80
C GLY A 210 15.35 -16.68 10.11
N SER A 211 16.09 -17.78 9.97
CA SER A 211 17.40 -17.79 9.31
C SER A 211 17.26 -18.15 7.83
N GLY A 212 17.92 -17.39 6.95
CA GLY A 212 17.99 -17.71 5.51
C GLY A 212 16.90 -17.06 4.65
N TYR A 213 15.92 -16.37 5.23
CA TYR A 213 14.95 -15.54 4.54
C TYR A 213 15.02 -14.10 5.09
N SER A 214 14.89 -13.11 4.24
CA SER A 214 14.88 -11.71 4.66
C SER A 214 14.05 -10.86 3.71
N THR A 215 13.46 -9.78 4.23
CA THR A 215 12.87 -8.70 3.45
C THR A 215 13.77 -7.47 3.49
N LEU A 216 13.48 -6.52 2.60
CA LEU A 216 14.29 -5.32 2.45
C LEU A 216 14.37 -4.49 3.74
N SER A 217 13.24 -4.33 4.45
CA SER A 217 13.17 -3.58 5.71
C SER A 217 14.07 -4.19 6.78
N VAL A 218 14.08 -5.54 6.90
CA VAL A 218 14.94 -6.28 7.85
C VAL A 218 16.42 -6.19 7.44
N GLU A 219 16.74 -6.29 6.16
CA GLU A 219 18.12 -6.16 5.65
C GLU A 219 18.67 -4.74 5.87
N ILE A 220 17.89 -3.71 5.55
CA ILE A 220 18.28 -2.32 5.80
C ILE A 220 18.58 -2.10 7.29
N TYR A 221 17.71 -2.57 8.18
CA TYR A 221 17.93 -2.48 9.62
C TYR A 221 19.17 -3.22 10.07
N SER A 222 19.39 -4.44 9.57
CA SER A 222 20.58 -5.24 9.91
C SER A 222 21.88 -4.54 9.52
N ARG A 223 21.93 -4.02 8.29
CA ARG A 223 23.11 -3.27 7.79
C ARG A 223 23.29 -1.94 8.54
N ALA A 224 22.21 -1.22 8.81
CA ALA A 224 22.26 0.03 9.57
C ALA A 224 22.85 -0.16 10.99
N ARG A 225 22.59 -1.29 11.65
CA ARG A 225 23.19 -1.63 12.96
C ARG A 225 24.67 -1.98 12.89
N GLN A 226 25.15 -2.47 11.76
CA GLN A 226 26.57 -2.84 11.56
C GLN A 226 27.42 -1.63 11.14
N GLY A 227 26.83 -0.50 10.87
CA GLY A 227 27.40 0.70 10.28
C GLY A 227 26.76 0.98 8.93
N VAL A 228 26.51 2.25 8.64
CA VAL A 228 25.77 2.63 7.43
C VAL A 228 26.67 2.41 6.20
N ALA A 229 26.40 1.35 5.47
CA ALA A 229 27.01 1.13 4.16
C ALA A 229 26.40 2.11 3.15
N LEU A 230 27.22 2.82 2.38
CA LEU A 230 26.76 3.78 1.37
C LEU A 230 25.99 3.10 0.22
N SER A 231 26.16 1.79 0.02
CA SER A 231 25.32 0.98 -0.86
C SER A 231 23.85 0.95 -0.45
N ILE A 232 23.53 1.03 0.86
CA ILE A 232 22.15 1.20 1.33
C ILE A 232 21.59 2.57 0.97
N ASN A 233 22.42 3.62 1.05
CA ASN A 233 22.01 4.95 0.61
C ASN A 233 21.71 4.97 -0.90
N ALA A 234 22.56 4.31 -1.70
CA ALA A 234 22.35 4.15 -3.15
C ALA A 234 21.06 3.37 -3.45
N LEU A 235 20.81 2.26 -2.75
CA LEU A 235 19.57 1.49 -2.89
C LEU A 235 18.33 2.32 -2.50
N SER A 236 18.38 3.01 -1.36
CA SER A 236 17.28 3.88 -0.91
C SER A 236 17.01 5.00 -1.93
N THR A 237 18.06 5.56 -2.52
CA THR A 237 17.96 6.56 -3.59
C THR A 237 17.28 5.99 -4.84
N LEU A 238 17.66 4.78 -5.28
CA LEU A 238 17.03 4.11 -6.43
C LEU A 238 15.54 3.86 -6.19
N ILE A 239 15.17 3.35 -5.01
CA ILE A 239 13.78 3.08 -4.65
C ILE A 239 12.98 4.40 -4.60
N PHE A 240 13.54 5.44 -4.00
CA PHE A 240 12.90 6.76 -3.94
C PHE A 240 12.68 7.34 -5.34
N LEU A 241 13.70 7.34 -6.20
CA LEU A 241 13.59 7.83 -7.57
C LEU A 241 12.57 7.02 -8.38
N PHE A 242 12.57 5.70 -8.23
CA PHE A 242 11.58 4.83 -8.87
C PHE A 242 10.15 5.17 -8.42
N THR A 243 9.94 5.36 -7.12
CA THR A 243 8.63 5.76 -6.57
C THR A 243 8.18 7.12 -7.10
N VAL A 244 9.09 8.10 -7.15
CA VAL A 244 8.80 9.43 -7.71
C VAL A 244 8.43 9.34 -9.19
N LEU A 245 9.15 8.53 -9.97
CA LEU A 245 8.84 8.31 -11.39
C LEU A 245 7.46 7.66 -11.57
N LEU A 246 7.10 6.69 -10.73
CA LEU A 246 5.77 6.08 -10.77
C LEU A 246 4.67 7.09 -10.45
N VAL A 247 4.85 7.93 -9.43
CA VAL A 247 3.88 8.98 -9.06
C VAL A 247 3.72 10.00 -10.19
N ILE A 248 4.83 10.46 -10.77
CA ILE A 248 4.82 11.37 -11.90
C ILE A 248 4.12 10.74 -13.12
N GLY A 249 4.46 9.49 -13.43
CA GLY A 249 3.82 8.72 -14.50
C GLY A 249 2.31 8.59 -14.30
N TYR A 250 1.89 8.21 -13.09
CA TYR A 250 0.47 8.14 -12.72
C TYR A 250 -0.23 9.50 -12.88
N TYR A 251 0.39 10.58 -12.41
CA TYR A 251 -0.16 11.92 -12.56
C TYR A 251 -0.41 12.30 -14.04
N PHE A 252 0.54 12.04 -14.92
CA PHE A 252 0.39 12.34 -16.35
C PHE A 252 -0.69 11.48 -17.01
N ILE A 253 -0.77 10.18 -16.67
CA ILE A 253 -1.80 9.27 -17.19
C ILE A 253 -3.19 9.74 -16.73
N ASN A 254 -3.35 10.03 -15.45
CA ASN A 254 -4.63 10.46 -14.88
C ASN A 254 -5.08 11.83 -15.43
N ARG A 255 -4.15 12.75 -15.63
CA ARG A 255 -4.44 14.05 -16.25
C ARG A 255 -4.98 13.88 -17.68
N ARG A 256 -4.36 13.01 -18.49
CA ARG A 256 -4.84 12.71 -19.86
C ARG A 256 -6.23 12.08 -19.83
N TYR A 257 -6.47 11.15 -18.95
CA TYR A 257 -7.77 10.48 -18.81
C TYR A 257 -8.89 11.48 -18.46
N ASN A 258 -8.66 12.35 -17.50
CA ASN A 258 -9.63 13.37 -17.06
C ASN A 258 -9.91 14.39 -18.19
N GLN A 259 -8.93 14.81 -18.94
CA GLN A 259 -9.11 15.72 -20.09
C GLN A 259 -9.96 15.07 -21.19
N THR A 260 -9.72 13.81 -21.52
CA THR A 260 -10.50 13.06 -22.52
C THR A 260 -11.95 12.87 -22.07
N SER A 261 -12.20 12.61 -20.78
CA SER A 261 -13.54 12.45 -20.20
C SER A 261 -14.30 13.78 -20.23
N MET A 262 -13.67 14.88 -19.88
CA MET A 262 -14.28 16.22 -19.92
C MET A 262 -14.65 16.64 -21.35
N GLN A 263 -13.78 16.35 -22.34
CA GLN A 263 -14.06 16.62 -23.76
C GLN A 263 -15.25 15.78 -24.27
N LYS A 264 -15.36 14.50 -23.86
CA LYS A 264 -16.52 13.68 -24.23
C LYS A 264 -17.83 14.22 -23.64
N VAL A 265 -17.82 14.64 -22.36
CA VAL A 265 -18.99 15.25 -21.72
C VAL A 265 -19.37 16.59 -22.38
N ALA A 266 -18.39 17.40 -22.74
CA ALA A 266 -18.64 18.67 -23.46
C ALA A 266 -19.31 18.43 -24.82
N ARG A 267 -18.76 17.47 -25.61
CA ARG A 267 -19.35 17.12 -26.93
C ARG A 267 -20.79 16.58 -26.82
N VAL A 268 -21.07 15.74 -25.81
CA VAL A 268 -22.43 15.24 -25.58
C VAL A 268 -23.39 16.35 -25.21
N LYS A 269 -22.96 17.34 -24.39
CA LYS A 269 -23.76 18.51 -24.06
C LYS A 269 -24.01 19.42 -25.27
N GLU A 270 -23.01 19.61 -26.11
CA GLU A 270 -23.10 20.41 -27.33
C GLU A 270 -24.09 19.78 -28.34
N SER A 271 -23.95 18.48 -28.60
CA SER A 271 -24.89 17.74 -29.47
C SER A 271 -26.32 17.73 -28.95
N ALA A 272 -26.51 17.66 -27.62
CA ALA A 272 -27.85 17.72 -27.00
C ALA A 272 -28.47 19.14 -27.10
N ALA A 273 -27.66 20.20 -27.02
CA ALA A 273 -28.10 21.58 -27.19
C ALA A 273 -28.49 21.87 -28.64
N GLU A 274 -27.74 21.37 -29.62
CA GLU A 274 -28.05 21.49 -31.05
C GLU A 274 -29.34 20.74 -31.41
N ALA A 275 -29.57 19.53 -30.83
CA ALA A 275 -30.80 18.76 -31.07
C ALA A 275 -32.04 19.42 -30.42
N GLY A 276 -31.90 20.17 -29.31
CA GLY A 276 -32.97 20.88 -28.64
C GLY A 276 -33.37 22.23 -29.29
N VAL A 277 -32.53 22.78 -30.17
CA VAL A 277 -32.81 24.02 -30.94
C VAL A 277 -33.60 23.75 -32.22
N GLN A 278 -33.74 22.48 -32.66
CA GLN A 278 -34.49 22.08 -33.86
C GLN A 278 -35.93 21.67 -33.56
N GLN A 279 -36.46 21.80 -32.35
CA GLN A 279 -37.86 21.66 -31.96
C GLN A 279 -38.49 23.03 -31.62
#